data_731d20a01d1f1f4d0b8dbcf318dbbc03
#
_entry.id   731d20a01d1f1f4d0b8dbcf318dbbc03
#
_cell.length_a   1.000
_cell.length_b   1.000
_cell.length_c   1.000
_cell.angle_alpha   90.00
_cell.angle_beta   90.00
_cell.angle_gamma   90.00
#
_symmetry.space_group_name_H-M   'P 1'
#
loop_
_entity.id
_entity.type
_entity.pdbx_description
1 polymer ?
#
loop_
_entity_poly.entity_id
_entity_poly.type
_entity_poly.pdbx_seq_one_letter_code
_entity_poly.pdbx_strand_id
1 'polypeptide(L)'
;PQPGAPVLSVLPIWHAYERSASYYFLSCACTQTYTTIKQLKKDLPRVRPIAMATVPRLWESVQAGFEDVLKTFPPSRQRLLRAALANSASQRKALRTARNLLLQPVTLPGRITAAAVAALRWPLHALASALIWPKLRLQLSGGQLAYPISGGGAIAPHIDAFFEAVGIELLVGYGLTETSPVVSCRRPWRNIRGSSGLPMPDTEFRIVDQESGAALGFRQRGRVLVRGPQVMVGYLGKPEASAKVLSADGWFDTGDLGMLLPDGSVALTGRAKDTIVLSSGENIEPGPLEEALVASPLIEQVMLVGQDERQLGALLVPRVESIRAWATEQGLSLAADLGGRPGDSALLNLLMRECNRVLRLRPGARGDERLCGVGLVEPFSIENGLLTQTLKQRRDRISRRDAAVIERIYGR
;
A
#
# COMPACT_ATOMS: atom_id res chain seq x y z
N PRO A 1 6.13 -2.21 -24.38
CA PRO A 1 7.13 -1.20 -24.77
C PRO A 1 7.58 -1.42 -26.21
N GLN A 2 8.07 -0.36 -26.89
CA GLN A 2 8.69 -0.47 -28.21
C GLN A 2 10.18 -0.80 -28.07
N PRO A 3 10.83 -1.41 -29.09
CA PRO A 3 12.28 -1.60 -29.09
C PRO A 3 13.04 -0.29 -28.83
N GLY A 4 14.09 -0.36 -28.03
CA GLY A 4 14.87 0.80 -27.58
C GLY A 4 14.24 1.65 -26.48
N ALA A 5 13.00 1.37 -26.06
CA ALA A 5 12.34 2.13 -25.01
C ALA A 5 13.11 2.03 -23.67
N PRO A 6 13.36 3.15 -22.97
CA PRO A 6 14.11 3.14 -21.72
C PRO A 6 13.27 2.56 -20.58
N VAL A 7 13.83 1.63 -19.83
CA VAL A 7 13.26 1.07 -18.60
C VAL A 7 14.27 1.11 -17.49
N LEU A 8 13.81 1.20 -16.25
CA LEU A 8 14.68 1.33 -15.08
C LEU A 8 14.37 0.23 -14.06
N SER A 9 15.37 -0.56 -13.74
CA SER A 9 15.33 -1.67 -12.79
C SER A 9 15.99 -1.29 -11.47
N VAL A 10 15.26 -1.41 -10.38
CA VAL A 10 15.68 -0.96 -9.04
C VAL A 10 15.53 -2.04 -7.98
N LEU A 11 14.74 -3.07 -8.24
CA LEU A 11 14.52 -4.15 -7.28
C LEU A 11 15.61 -5.22 -7.37
N PRO A 12 15.76 -6.10 -6.37
CA PRO A 12 16.72 -7.18 -6.39
C PRO A 12 16.50 -8.13 -7.58
N ILE A 13 17.47 -8.26 -8.47
CA ILE A 13 17.39 -9.07 -9.71
C ILE A 13 17.18 -10.58 -9.48
N TRP A 14 17.47 -11.06 -8.27
CA TRP A 14 17.22 -12.44 -7.87
C TRP A 14 15.76 -12.71 -7.43
N HIS A 15 15.00 -11.64 -7.17
CA HIS A 15 13.59 -11.76 -6.81
C HIS A 15 12.75 -12.03 -8.07
N ALA A 16 11.81 -12.98 -8.00
CA ALA A 16 10.99 -13.42 -9.13
C ALA A 16 10.32 -12.23 -9.88
N TYR A 17 9.85 -11.23 -9.15
CA TYR A 17 9.18 -10.07 -9.73
C TYR A 17 10.09 -9.23 -10.62
N GLU A 18 11.27 -8.82 -10.16
CA GLU A 18 12.22 -8.05 -10.97
C GLU A 18 12.76 -8.90 -12.12
N ARG A 19 13.05 -10.17 -11.87
CA ARG A 19 13.55 -11.09 -12.90
C ARG A 19 12.56 -11.25 -14.06
N SER A 20 11.28 -11.45 -13.75
CA SER A 20 10.24 -11.56 -14.78
C SER A 20 10.05 -10.26 -15.55
N ALA A 21 10.09 -9.11 -14.87
CA ALA A 21 10.07 -7.80 -15.50
C ALA A 21 11.29 -7.61 -16.43
N SER A 22 12.49 -7.98 -15.97
CA SER A 22 13.72 -7.91 -16.77
C SER A 22 13.63 -8.77 -18.03
N TYR A 23 13.16 -10.01 -17.93
CA TYR A 23 12.98 -10.88 -19.08
C TYR A 23 11.95 -10.32 -20.08
N TYR A 24 10.86 -9.78 -19.58
CA TYR A 24 9.86 -9.10 -20.40
C TYR A 24 10.45 -7.89 -21.12
N PHE A 25 11.21 -7.05 -20.44
CA PHE A 25 11.85 -5.89 -21.07
C PHE A 25 12.88 -6.29 -22.11
N LEU A 26 13.65 -7.34 -21.85
CA LEU A 26 14.59 -7.91 -22.82
C LEU A 26 13.86 -8.48 -24.05
N SER A 27 12.77 -9.20 -23.85
CA SER A 27 11.96 -9.75 -24.96
C SER A 27 11.33 -8.66 -25.84
N CYS A 28 11.08 -7.47 -25.27
CA CYS A 28 10.62 -6.29 -25.97
C CYS A 28 11.76 -5.45 -26.59
N ALA A 29 13.02 -5.91 -26.50
CA ALA A 29 14.21 -5.18 -26.92
C ALA A 29 14.33 -3.78 -26.30
N CYS A 30 13.93 -3.61 -25.04
CA CYS A 30 14.05 -2.35 -24.30
C CYS A 30 15.51 -2.04 -23.94
N THR A 31 15.84 -0.76 -23.78
CA THR A 31 17.10 -0.33 -23.15
C THR A 31 16.94 -0.35 -21.63
N GLN A 32 17.47 -1.38 -20.98
CA GLN A 32 17.35 -1.58 -19.55
C GLN A 32 18.52 -0.96 -18.79
N THR A 33 18.23 -0.04 -17.87
CA THR A 33 19.19 0.56 -16.94
C THR A 33 18.95 0.01 -15.54
N TYR A 34 20.04 -0.36 -14.85
CA TYR A 34 20.00 -0.82 -13.45
C TYR A 34 20.42 0.30 -12.52
N THR A 35 19.71 0.46 -11.40
CA THR A 35 20.00 1.47 -10.39
C THR A 35 19.81 0.91 -8.98
N THR A 36 20.12 1.71 -7.97
CA THR A 36 19.87 1.42 -6.56
C THR A 36 18.88 2.42 -5.97
N ILE A 37 18.25 2.08 -4.86
CA ILE A 37 17.31 2.99 -4.16
C ILE A 37 18.00 4.33 -3.85
N LYS A 38 19.29 4.32 -3.47
CA LYS A 38 20.07 5.52 -3.16
C LYS A 38 20.31 6.42 -4.38
N GLN A 39 20.44 5.86 -5.58
CA GLN A 39 20.71 6.60 -6.82
C GLN A 39 19.43 6.93 -7.59
N LEU A 40 18.32 6.29 -7.28
CA LEU A 40 17.06 6.37 -8.03
C LEU A 40 16.62 7.81 -8.33
N LYS A 41 16.69 8.69 -7.32
CA LYS A 41 16.30 10.11 -7.47
C LYS A 41 17.13 10.85 -8.52
N LYS A 42 18.40 10.47 -8.71
CA LYS A 42 19.29 11.06 -9.73
C LYS A 42 19.06 10.43 -11.10
N ASP A 43 18.78 9.13 -11.13
CA ASP A 43 18.69 8.38 -12.38
C ASP A 43 17.32 8.54 -13.05
N LEU A 44 16.23 8.74 -12.30
CA LEU A 44 14.89 8.93 -12.86
C LEU A 44 14.82 10.05 -13.92
N PRO A 45 15.28 11.29 -13.66
CA PRO A 45 15.24 12.36 -14.66
C PRO A 45 16.22 12.13 -15.82
N ARG A 46 17.31 11.35 -15.59
CA ARG A 46 18.34 11.05 -16.59
C ARG A 46 17.90 9.95 -17.56
N VAL A 47 17.37 8.85 -17.01
CA VAL A 47 16.94 7.69 -17.81
C VAL A 47 15.57 7.94 -18.45
N ARG A 48 14.68 8.65 -17.74
CA ARG A 48 13.30 8.94 -18.16
C ARG A 48 12.54 7.67 -18.58
N PRO A 49 12.44 6.69 -17.67
CA PRO A 49 11.89 5.39 -18.01
C PRO A 49 10.41 5.47 -18.40
N ILE A 50 9.98 4.62 -19.34
CA ILE A 50 8.56 4.44 -19.67
C ILE A 50 7.89 3.37 -18.81
N ALA A 51 8.66 2.45 -18.23
CA ALA A 51 8.17 1.38 -17.37
C ALA A 51 9.18 1.08 -16.25
N MET A 52 8.63 0.70 -15.08
CA MET A 52 9.40 0.26 -13.92
C MET A 52 8.61 -0.76 -13.12
N ALA A 53 9.29 -1.83 -12.69
CA ALA A 53 8.82 -2.68 -11.58
C ALA A 53 9.24 -2.02 -10.26
N THR A 54 8.29 -1.86 -9.34
CA THR A 54 8.49 -1.10 -8.10
C THR A 54 7.77 -1.76 -6.92
N VAL A 55 7.99 -1.22 -5.73
CA VAL A 55 7.27 -1.62 -4.50
C VAL A 55 6.66 -0.39 -3.83
N PRO A 56 5.60 -0.54 -2.99
CA PRO A 56 4.90 0.59 -2.35
C PRO A 56 5.82 1.54 -1.60
N ARG A 57 6.77 1.02 -0.83
CA ARG A 57 7.75 1.81 -0.06
C ARG A 57 8.56 2.79 -0.90
N LEU A 58 8.81 2.48 -2.16
CA LEU A 58 9.50 3.38 -3.06
C LEU A 58 8.64 4.62 -3.34
N TRP A 59 7.36 4.44 -3.59
CA TRP A 59 6.41 5.53 -3.84
C TRP A 59 6.17 6.37 -2.59
N GLU A 60 6.11 5.74 -1.41
CA GLU A 60 6.06 6.43 -0.11
C GLU A 60 7.28 7.34 0.06
N SER A 61 8.49 6.82 -0.21
CA SER A 61 9.74 7.59 -0.10
C SER A 61 9.80 8.75 -1.10
N VAL A 62 9.30 8.56 -2.33
CA VAL A 62 9.23 9.60 -3.35
C VAL A 62 8.27 10.71 -2.93
N GLN A 63 7.09 10.36 -2.40
CA GLN A 63 6.10 11.33 -1.91
C GLN A 63 6.62 12.07 -0.67
N ALA A 64 7.24 11.39 0.28
CA ALA A 64 7.85 12.01 1.45
C ALA A 64 8.94 13.03 1.04
N GLY A 65 9.81 12.64 0.10
CA GLY A 65 10.82 13.56 -0.45
C GLY A 65 10.23 14.79 -1.15
N PHE A 66 9.06 14.67 -1.78
CA PHE A 66 8.33 15.82 -2.31
C PHE A 66 7.82 16.74 -1.18
N GLU A 67 7.24 16.20 -0.12
CA GLU A 67 6.76 16.98 1.02
C GLU A 67 7.91 17.75 1.70
N ASP A 68 9.08 17.13 1.82
CA ASP A 68 10.26 17.80 2.41
C ASP A 68 10.74 18.96 1.53
N VAL A 69 10.81 18.78 0.21
CA VAL A 69 11.12 19.86 -0.71
C VAL A 69 10.05 20.96 -0.66
N LEU A 70 8.77 20.58 -0.56
CA LEU A 70 7.68 21.55 -0.48
C LEU A 70 7.80 22.47 0.74
N LYS A 71 8.25 21.95 1.89
CA LYS A 71 8.48 22.74 3.12
C LYS A 71 9.55 23.84 2.93
N THR A 72 10.49 23.67 1.99
CA THR A 72 11.54 24.68 1.71
C THR A 72 11.05 25.86 0.89
N PHE A 73 9.85 25.77 0.28
CA PHE A 73 9.30 26.86 -0.54
C PHE A 73 8.66 27.97 0.31
N PRO A 74 8.56 29.22 -0.22
CA PRO A 74 7.81 30.28 0.44
C PRO A 74 6.36 29.87 0.75
N PRO A 75 5.74 30.33 1.84
CA PRO A 75 4.38 29.92 2.26
C PRO A 75 3.30 30.13 1.19
N SER A 76 3.41 31.16 0.37
CA SER A 76 2.49 31.43 -0.75
C SER A 76 2.56 30.32 -1.80
N ARG A 77 3.76 29.88 -2.15
CA ARG A 77 4.00 28.80 -3.12
C ARG A 77 3.57 27.44 -2.57
N GLN A 78 3.81 27.19 -1.27
CA GLN A 78 3.30 25.99 -0.61
C GLN A 78 1.77 25.91 -0.69
N ARG A 79 1.08 27.01 -0.34
CA ARG A 79 -0.38 27.10 -0.41
C ARG A 79 -0.92 26.85 -1.82
N LEU A 80 -0.29 27.47 -2.83
CA LEU A 80 -0.68 27.28 -4.23
C LEU A 80 -0.54 25.80 -4.66
N LEU A 81 0.61 25.16 -4.36
CA LEU A 81 0.85 23.76 -4.73
C LEU A 81 -0.11 22.80 -4.00
N ARG A 82 -0.36 23.02 -2.70
CA ARG A 82 -1.33 22.23 -1.94
C ARG A 82 -2.76 22.40 -2.47
N ALA A 83 -3.16 23.62 -2.82
CA ALA A 83 -4.48 23.88 -3.42
C ALA A 83 -4.61 23.21 -4.80
N ALA A 84 -3.59 23.27 -5.65
CA ALA A 84 -3.55 22.59 -6.95
C ALA A 84 -3.64 21.07 -6.80
N LEU A 85 -2.90 20.48 -5.84
CA LEU A 85 -2.96 19.04 -5.53
C LEU A 85 -4.36 18.64 -5.05
N ALA A 86 -4.93 19.39 -4.08
CA ALA A 86 -6.26 19.10 -3.54
C ALA A 86 -7.34 19.19 -4.63
N ASN A 87 -7.28 20.19 -5.52
CA ASN A 87 -8.19 20.28 -6.66
C ASN A 87 -8.02 19.09 -7.62
N SER A 88 -6.79 18.75 -8.01
CA SER A 88 -6.52 17.64 -8.91
C SER A 88 -6.94 16.30 -8.30
N ALA A 89 -6.65 16.03 -7.03
CA ALA A 89 -7.09 14.83 -6.32
C ALA A 89 -8.62 14.71 -6.28
N SER A 90 -9.31 15.83 -6.00
CA SER A 90 -10.78 15.87 -5.99
C SER A 90 -11.37 15.64 -7.38
N GLN A 91 -10.80 16.26 -8.42
CA GLN A 91 -11.21 16.05 -9.82
C GLN A 91 -11.04 14.59 -10.23
N ARG A 92 -9.87 13.98 -9.95
CA ARG A 92 -9.61 12.56 -10.31
C ARG A 92 -10.50 11.61 -9.53
N LYS A 93 -10.71 11.84 -8.23
CA LYS A 93 -11.67 11.07 -7.42
C LYS A 93 -13.08 11.13 -8.01
N ALA A 94 -13.55 12.33 -8.35
CA ALA A 94 -14.87 12.53 -8.95
C ALA A 94 -14.99 11.82 -10.32
N LEU A 95 -13.95 11.89 -11.15
CA LEU A 95 -13.93 11.20 -12.45
C LEU A 95 -13.99 9.67 -12.30
N ARG A 96 -13.26 9.08 -11.33
CA ARG A 96 -13.35 7.64 -11.02
C ARG A 96 -14.74 7.25 -10.55
N THR A 97 -15.34 8.06 -9.68
CA THR A 97 -16.71 7.83 -9.20
C THR A 97 -17.72 7.85 -10.34
N ALA A 98 -17.64 8.84 -11.23
CA ALA A 98 -18.49 8.93 -12.42
C ALA A 98 -18.33 7.71 -13.36
N ARG A 99 -17.11 7.20 -13.50
CA ARG A 99 -16.78 6.00 -14.32
C ARG A 99 -17.03 4.68 -13.58
N ASN A 100 -17.48 4.69 -12.34
CA ASN A 100 -17.69 3.52 -11.49
C ASN A 100 -16.42 2.66 -11.31
N LEU A 101 -15.24 3.30 -11.23
CA LEU A 101 -13.94 2.65 -11.00
C LEU A 101 -13.60 2.62 -9.50
N LEU A 102 -14.49 2.05 -8.70
CA LEU A 102 -14.41 1.95 -7.24
C LEU A 102 -14.71 0.51 -6.79
N LEU A 103 -14.23 0.15 -5.60
CA LEU A 103 -14.51 -1.17 -5.01
C LEU A 103 -16.02 -1.37 -4.76
N GLN A 104 -16.72 -0.33 -4.33
CA GLN A 104 -18.16 -0.33 -4.12
C GLN A 104 -18.87 0.34 -5.29
N PRO A 105 -20.02 -0.20 -5.75
CA PRO A 105 -20.79 0.40 -6.82
C PRO A 105 -21.39 1.73 -6.37
N VAL A 106 -21.50 2.66 -7.30
CA VAL A 106 -22.12 3.96 -7.06
C VAL A 106 -23.43 4.03 -7.85
N THR A 107 -24.48 4.54 -7.21
CA THR A 107 -25.78 4.74 -7.84
C THR A 107 -25.68 5.71 -9.03
N LEU A 108 -26.61 5.60 -9.99
CA LEU A 108 -26.63 6.48 -11.15
C LEU A 108 -26.66 7.97 -10.79
N PRO A 109 -27.53 8.44 -9.85
CA PRO A 109 -27.48 9.83 -9.40
C PRO A 109 -26.12 10.24 -8.82
N GLY A 110 -25.50 9.39 -8.02
CA GLY A 110 -24.16 9.63 -7.48
C GLY A 110 -23.10 9.76 -8.57
N ARG A 111 -23.17 8.97 -9.63
CA ARG A 111 -22.28 9.06 -10.80
C ARG A 111 -22.48 10.36 -11.59
N ILE A 112 -23.72 10.80 -11.78
CA ILE A 112 -24.05 12.07 -12.45
C ILE A 112 -23.50 13.25 -11.63
N THR A 113 -23.76 13.26 -10.32
CA THR A 113 -23.20 14.30 -9.42
C THR A 113 -21.68 14.33 -9.47
N ALA A 114 -21.04 13.16 -9.44
CA ALA A 114 -19.59 13.06 -9.54
C ALA A 114 -19.07 13.57 -10.89
N ALA A 115 -19.78 13.30 -12.00
CA ALA A 115 -19.40 13.82 -13.31
C ALA A 115 -19.46 15.36 -13.34
N ALA A 116 -20.50 15.97 -12.75
CA ALA A 116 -20.62 17.41 -12.64
C ALA A 116 -19.46 18.03 -11.81
N VAL A 117 -19.10 17.40 -10.68
CA VAL A 117 -17.97 17.84 -9.86
C VAL A 117 -16.66 17.70 -10.64
N ALA A 118 -16.47 16.61 -11.39
CA ALA A 118 -15.27 16.42 -12.21
C ALA A 118 -15.16 17.49 -13.30
N ALA A 119 -16.25 17.84 -13.95
CA ALA A 119 -16.30 18.90 -14.97
C ALA A 119 -16.02 20.28 -14.38
N LEU A 120 -16.61 20.62 -13.23
CA LEU A 120 -16.38 21.90 -12.53
C LEU A 120 -14.92 22.10 -12.13
N ARG A 121 -14.25 21.03 -11.71
CA ARG A 121 -12.84 21.09 -11.26
C ARG A 121 -11.83 20.92 -12.40
N TRP A 122 -12.29 20.53 -13.59
CA TRP A 122 -11.44 20.24 -14.73
C TRP A 122 -10.58 21.43 -15.18
N PRO A 123 -11.06 22.69 -15.28
CA PRO A 123 -10.24 23.80 -15.77
C PRO A 123 -8.99 24.03 -14.92
N LEU A 124 -9.13 24.05 -13.59
CA LEU A 124 -7.98 24.21 -12.68
C LEU A 124 -7.04 22.99 -12.72
N HIS A 125 -7.60 21.77 -12.87
CA HIS A 125 -6.80 20.57 -13.05
C HIS A 125 -6.04 20.61 -14.39
N ALA A 126 -6.67 21.03 -15.47
CA ALA A 126 -6.04 21.20 -16.78
C ALA A 126 -4.89 22.20 -16.74
N LEU A 127 -5.10 23.35 -16.10
CA LEU A 127 -4.08 24.37 -15.91
C LEU A 127 -2.88 23.83 -15.11
N ALA A 128 -3.13 23.15 -13.99
CA ALA A 128 -2.07 22.51 -13.21
C ALA A 128 -1.34 21.42 -14.03
N SER A 129 -2.07 20.66 -14.84
CA SER A 129 -1.51 19.61 -15.70
C SER A 129 -0.63 20.15 -16.83
N ALA A 130 -0.91 21.36 -17.31
CA ALA A 130 -0.11 22.03 -18.33
C ALA A 130 1.13 22.73 -17.74
N LEU A 131 1.00 23.39 -16.58
CA LEU A 131 2.02 24.30 -16.06
C LEU A 131 2.83 23.75 -14.87
N ILE A 132 2.24 22.92 -14.03
CA ILE A 132 2.83 22.49 -12.75
C ILE A 132 3.29 21.05 -12.82
N TRP A 133 2.37 20.10 -13.17
CA TRP A 133 2.63 18.68 -13.09
C TRP A 133 3.74 18.16 -14.02
N PRO A 134 4.02 18.73 -15.22
CA PRO A 134 5.12 18.25 -16.05
C PRO A 134 6.48 18.36 -15.38
N LYS A 135 6.75 19.47 -14.66
CA LYS A 135 7.99 19.65 -13.90
C LYS A 135 8.08 18.68 -12.73
N LEU A 136 6.96 18.49 -12.05
CA LEU A 136 6.89 17.55 -10.93
C LEU A 136 7.05 16.10 -11.39
N ARG A 137 6.36 15.68 -12.46
CA ARG A 137 6.52 14.34 -13.04
C ARG A 137 7.96 14.06 -13.47
N LEU A 138 8.63 15.04 -14.07
CA LEU A 138 10.05 14.89 -14.42
C LEU A 138 10.92 14.54 -13.21
N GLN A 139 10.69 15.22 -12.08
CA GLN A 139 11.45 14.97 -10.85
C GLN A 139 11.06 13.66 -10.14
N LEU A 140 9.76 13.32 -10.11
CA LEU A 140 9.26 12.16 -9.40
C LEU A 140 9.43 10.84 -10.15
N SER A 141 9.42 10.87 -11.51
CA SER A 141 9.34 9.66 -12.33
C SER A 141 10.06 9.76 -13.69
N GLY A 142 10.85 10.80 -13.94
CA GLY A 142 11.48 11.02 -15.24
C GLY A 142 10.55 11.60 -16.31
N GLY A 143 9.28 11.85 -16.01
CA GLY A 143 8.30 12.55 -16.85
C GLY A 143 7.62 11.73 -17.95
N GLN A 144 8.10 10.52 -18.25
CA GLN A 144 7.56 9.66 -19.34
C GLN A 144 7.00 8.33 -18.83
N LEU A 145 6.94 8.12 -17.52
CA LEU A 145 6.56 6.84 -16.92
C LEU A 145 5.09 6.51 -17.17
N ALA A 146 4.85 5.63 -18.14
CA ALA A 146 3.52 5.17 -18.55
C ALA A 146 3.08 3.92 -17.76
N TYR A 147 4.03 3.09 -17.35
CA TYR A 147 3.78 1.82 -16.68
C TYR A 147 4.52 1.71 -15.34
N PRO A 148 4.12 2.49 -14.32
CA PRO A 148 4.63 2.37 -12.96
C PRO A 148 3.95 1.19 -12.25
N ILE A 149 4.50 -0.02 -12.37
CA ILE A 149 3.90 -1.22 -11.77
C ILE A 149 4.39 -1.35 -10.35
N SER A 150 3.49 -1.35 -9.37
CA SER A 150 3.79 -1.53 -7.95
C SER A 150 3.32 -2.90 -7.48
N GLY A 151 4.25 -3.73 -7.03
CA GLY A 151 3.97 -5.09 -6.56
C GLY A 151 4.58 -5.40 -5.20
N GLY A 152 4.29 -6.60 -4.69
CA GLY A 152 4.88 -7.10 -3.44
C GLY A 152 4.25 -6.59 -2.15
N GLY A 153 3.29 -5.68 -2.19
CA GLY A 153 2.54 -5.17 -1.05
C GLY A 153 1.39 -4.28 -1.49
N ALA A 154 0.49 -3.96 -0.56
CA ALA A 154 -0.56 -2.99 -0.80
C ALA A 154 0.01 -1.56 -0.84
N ILE A 155 -0.60 -0.71 -1.64
CA ILE A 155 -0.24 0.71 -1.71
C ILE A 155 -1.24 1.53 -0.91
N ALA A 156 -0.74 2.38 -0.02
CA ALA A 156 -1.60 3.21 0.80
C ALA A 156 -2.49 4.12 -0.07
N PRO A 157 -3.79 4.25 0.24
CA PRO A 157 -4.75 5.00 -0.59
C PRO A 157 -4.35 6.46 -0.84
N HIS A 158 -3.70 7.12 0.13
CA HIS A 158 -3.25 8.50 -0.01
C HIS A 158 -2.07 8.63 -0.98
N ILE A 159 -1.17 7.64 -1.01
CA ILE A 159 -0.04 7.57 -1.96
C ILE A 159 -0.59 7.40 -3.39
N ASP A 160 -1.48 6.44 -3.57
CA ASP A 160 -2.13 6.17 -4.85
C ASP A 160 -2.89 7.40 -5.38
N ALA A 161 -3.60 8.13 -4.49
CA ALA A 161 -4.30 9.36 -4.83
C ALA A 161 -3.36 10.54 -5.16
N PHE A 162 -2.24 10.68 -4.46
CA PHE A 162 -1.23 11.69 -4.73
C PHE A 162 -0.65 11.55 -6.13
N PHE A 163 -0.17 10.35 -6.48
CA PHE A 163 0.43 10.11 -7.80
C PHE A 163 -0.58 10.28 -8.93
N GLU A 164 -1.82 9.84 -8.76
CA GLU A 164 -2.88 10.08 -9.74
C GLU A 164 -3.17 11.58 -9.91
N ALA A 165 -3.19 12.37 -8.83
CA ALA A 165 -3.44 13.82 -8.90
C ALA A 165 -2.41 14.55 -9.77
N VAL A 166 -1.15 14.10 -9.75
CA VAL A 166 -0.08 14.67 -10.57
C VAL A 166 0.05 13.99 -11.94
N GLY A 167 -0.79 12.98 -12.25
CA GLY A 167 -0.84 12.30 -13.54
C GLY A 167 0.14 11.14 -13.70
N ILE A 168 0.52 10.49 -12.58
CA ILE A 168 1.24 9.21 -12.56
C ILE A 168 0.26 8.14 -12.07
N GLU A 169 -0.23 7.30 -12.96
CA GLU A 169 -1.21 6.26 -12.61
C GLU A 169 -0.53 4.97 -12.19
N LEU A 170 -0.40 4.74 -10.89
CA LEU A 170 0.20 3.53 -10.35
C LEU A 170 -0.64 2.29 -10.70
N LEU A 171 0.01 1.27 -11.25
CA LEU A 171 -0.59 -0.01 -11.59
C LEU A 171 -0.20 -1.04 -10.54
N VAL A 172 -1.13 -1.42 -9.67
CA VAL A 172 -0.86 -2.40 -8.62
C VAL A 172 -0.98 -3.80 -9.20
N GLY A 173 0.10 -4.59 -9.02
CA GLY A 173 0.16 -6.00 -9.36
C GLY A 173 0.16 -6.89 -8.12
N TYR A 174 -0.46 -8.06 -8.23
CA TYR A 174 -0.48 -9.10 -7.22
C TYR A 174 0.14 -10.39 -7.73
N GLY A 175 0.85 -11.06 -6.85
CA GLY A 175 1.42 -12.35 -7.10
C GLY A 175 2.39 -12.80 -6.01
N LEU A 176 2.89 -14.01 -6.15
CA LEU A 176 3.77 -14.69 -5.22
C LEU A 176 4.94 -15.31 -5.99
N THR A 177 6.00 -15.70 -5.31
CA THR A 177 7.10 -16.46 -5.94
C THR A 177 6.56 -17.77 -6.54
N GLU A 178 5.61 -18.38 -5.87
CA GLU A 178 4.91 -19.60 -6.25
C GLU A 178 4.03 -19.46 -7.52
N THR A 179 3.85 -18.24 -8.00
CA THR A 179 3.04 -17.95 -9.21
C THR A 179 3.83 -17.24 -10.32
N SER A 180 5.13 -17.23 -10.32
CA SER A 180 6.13 -16.86 -11.36
C SER A 180 6.04 -15.45 -11.99
N PRO A 181 5.84 -14.37 -11.30
CA PRO A 181 5.17 -14.18 -10.01
C PRO A 181 3.74 -13.65 -10.12
N VAL A 182 3.35 -12.97 -11.25
CA VAL A 182 2.17 -12.12 -11.34
C VAL A 182 0.92 -12.91 -11.72
N VAL A 183 -0.13 -12.77 -10.93
CA VAL A 183 -1.45 -13.39 -11.22
C VAL A 183 -2.53 -12.38 -11.56
N SER A 184 -2.40 -11.13 -11.09
CA SER A 184 -3.29 -10.04 -11.51
C SER A 184 -2.55 -8.71 -11.52
N CYS A 185 -3.05 -7.75 -12.29
CA CYS A 185 -2.52 -6.39 -12.33
C CYS A 185 -3.60 -5.41 -12.78
N ARG A 186 -3.61 -4.19 -12.23
CA ARG A 186 -4.42 -3.09 -12.74
C ARG A 186 -3.99 -2.77 -14.16
N ARG A 187 -4.96 -2.33 -14.98
CA ARG A 187 -4.70 -1.92 -16.37
C ARG A 187 -4.92 -0.41 -16.50
N PRO A 188 -4.21 0.30 -17.39
CA PRO A 188 -4.41 1.75 -17.60
C PRO A 188 -5.86 2.11 -17.93
N TRP A 189 -6.56 1.25 -18.67
CA TRP A 189 -7.97 1.46 -19.03
C TRP A 189 -8.95 0.99 -17.94
N ARG A 190 -8.50 0.22 -16.94
CA ARG A 190 -9.32 -0.30 -15.84
C ARG A 190 -8.52 -0.32 -14.52
N ASN A 191 -8.33 0.86 -13.99
CA ASN A 191 -7.55 1.09 -12.77
C ASN A 191 -8.49 1.36 -11.58
N ILE A 192 -9.05 0.26 -11.00
CA ILE A 192 -9.90 0.35 -9.80
C ILE A 192 -9.01 0.48 -8.58
N ARG A 193 -9.11 1.62 -7.87
CA ARG A 193 -8.33 1.87 -6.64
C ARG A 193 -8.74 0.91 -5.54
N GLY A 194 -7.75 0.37 -4.80
CA GLY A 194 -7.96 -0.65 -3.77
C GLY A 194 -8.04 -2.08 -4.31
N SER A 195 -8.09 -2.30 -5.65
CA SER A 195 -7.94 -3.63 -6.23
C SER A 195 -6.50 -3.92 -6.64
N SER A 196 -6.19 -5.18 -6.87
CA SER A 196 -4.97 -5.67 -7.53
C SER A 196 -5.19 -5.93 -9.02
N GLY A 197 -6.32 -5.48 -9.56
CA GLY A 197 -6.65 -5.50 -10.98
C GLY A 197 -7.18 -6.82 -11.51
N LEU A 198 -7.20 -6.91 -12.83
CA LEU A 198 -7.72 -8.06 -13.57
C LEU A 198 -6.72 -9.22 -13.59
N PRO A 199 -7.18 -10.46 -13.65
CA PRO A 199 -6.33 -11.63 -13.83
C PRO A 199 -5.37 -11.48 -15.02
N MET A 200 -4.22 -12.15 -14.94
CA MET A 200 -3.37 -12.37 -16.11
C MET A 200 -4.08 -13.34 -17.09
N PRO A 201 -3.70 -13.37 -18.37
CA PRO A 201 -4.24 -14.37 -19.31
C PRO A 201 -4.15 -15.78 -18.71
N ASP A 202 -5.17 -16.60 -19.00
CA ASP A 202 -5.28 -17.99 -18.56
C ASP A 202 -5.18 -18.20 -17.03
N THR A 203 -5.48 -17.15 -16.25
CA THR A 203 -5.47 -17.19 -14.78
C THR A 203 -6.88 -17.12 -14.24
N GLU A 204 -7.22 -18.09 -13.39
CA GLU A 204 -8.50 -18.16 -12.70
C GLU A 204 -8.33 -17.83 -11.22
N PHE A 205 -9.31 -17.15 -10.66
CA PHE A 205 -9.42 -16.89 -9.23
C PHE A 205 -10.68 -17.50 -8.65
N ARG A 206 -10.57 -18.04 -7.46
CA ARG A 206 -11.68 -18.50 -6.65
C ARG A 206 -11.54 -17.94 -5.24
N ILE A 207 -12.61 -17.40 -4.70
CA ILE A 207 -12.67 -17.01 -3.29
C ILE A 207 -13.46 -18.07 -2.56
N VAL A 208 -12.91 -18.57 -1.46
CA VAL A 208 -13.57 -19.61 -0.65
C VAL A 208 -13.68 -19.17 0.80
N ASP A 209 -14.72 -19.61 1.45
CA ASP A 209 -14.90 -19.44 2.89
C ASP A 209 -13.77 -20.13 3.66
N GLN A 210 -13.27 -19.51 4.72
CA GLN A 210 -12.09 -19.98 5.42
C GLN A 210 -12.34 -21.28 6.22
N GLU A 211 -13.58 -21.51 6.68
CA GLU A 211 -13.94 -22.64 7.52
C GLU A 211 -14.50 -23.78 6.67
N SER A 212 -15.51 -23.50 5.87
CA SER A 212 -16.21 -24.52 5.07
C SER A 212 -15.53 -24.86 3.74
N GLY A 213 -14.66 -23.98 3.23
CA GLY A 213 -14.07 -24.14 1.90
C GLY A 213 -15.05 -23.90 0.73
N ALA A 214 -16.30 -23.52 1.02
CA ALA A 214 -17.30 -23.26 0.00
C ALA A 214 -16.95 -22.04 -0.86
N ALA A 215 -17.24 -22.10 -2.17
CA ALA A 215 -16.99 -20.96 -3.05
C ALA A 215 -17.91 -19.78 -2.70
N LEU A 216 -17.33 -18.58 -2.65
CA LEU A 216 -18.02 -17.33 -2.34
C LEU A 216 -18.33 -16.54 -3.61
N GLY A 217 -19.39 -15.73 -3.54
CA GLY A 217 -19.80 -14.82 -4.60
C GLY A 217 -18.98 -13.53 -4.66
N PHE A 218 -19.33 -12.65 -5.62
CA PHE A 218 -18.69 -11.35 -5.76
C PHE A 218 -18.85 -10.49 -4.49
N ARG A 219 -17.77 -9.76 -4.15
CA ARG A 219 -17.66 -8.88 -2.97
C ARG A 219 -17.76 -9.58 -1.62
N GLN A 220 -17.78 -10.90 -1.60
CA GLN A 220 -17.64 -11.68 -0.37
C GLN A 220 -16.15 -11.94 -0.10
N ARG A 221 -15.73 -11.75 1.14
CA ARG A 221 -14.35 -11.93 1.58
C ARG A 221 -14.09 -13.38 1.95
N GLY A 222 -12.97 -13.91 1.50
CA GLY A 222 -12.54 -15.24 1.83
C GLY A 222 -11.10 -15.49 1.43
N ARG A 223 -10.68 -16.73 1.48
CA ARG A 223 -9.35 -17.16 1.09
C ARG A 223 -9.23 -17.17 -0.44
N VAL A 224 -8.11 -16.65 -0.93
CA VAL A 224 -7.85 -16.51 -2.36
C VAL A 224 -7.15 -17.76 -2.88
N LEU A 225 -7.79 -18.46 -3.80
CA LEU A 225 -7.22 -19.56 -4.57
C LEU A 225 -6.95 -19.09 -6.01
N VAL A 226 -5.85 -19.57 -6.59
CA VAL A 226 -5.43 -19.23 -7.95
C VAL A 226 -5.12 -20.51 -8.73
N ARG A 227 -5.53 -20.55 -10.00
CA ARG A 227 -5.15 -21.57 -10.97
C ARG A 227 -4.68 -20.92 -12.25
N GLY A 228 -3.60 -21.42 -12.85
CA GLY A 228 -3.06 -20.88 -14.11
C GLY A 228 -1.70 -21.47 -14.45
N PRO A 229 -1.21 -21.26 -15.67
CA PRO A 229 0.03 -21.87 -16.17
C PRO A 229 1.28 -21.40 -15.41
N GLN A 230 1.22 -20.24 -14.72
CA GLN A 230 2.30 -19.66 -13.93
C GLN A 230 2.39 -20.21 -12.49
N VAL A 231 1.41 -21.02 -12.04
CA VAL A 231 1.47 -21.66 -10.72
C VAL A 231 2.56 -22.71 -10.70
N MET A 232 3.35 -22.73 -9.62
CA MET A 232 4.44 -23.68 -9.43
C MET A 232 3.93 -25.14 -9.46
N VAL A 233 4.79 -26.06 -9.84
CA VAL A 233 4.52 -27.51 -9.75
C VAL A 233 4.65 -28.04 -8.32
N GLY A 234 5.30 -27.30 -7.43
CA GLY A 234 5.49 -27.64 -6.02
C GLY A 234 6.79 -27.11 -5.43
N TYR A 235 6.96 -27.27 -4.13
CA TYR A 235 8.20 -26.97 -3.44
C TYR A 235 9.20 -28.12 -3.61
N LEU A 236 10.40 -27.82 -4.12
CA LEU A 236 11.43 -28.81 -4.38
C LEU A 236 11.82 -29.59 -3.11
N GLY A 237 11.73 -30.92 -3.18
CA GLY A 237 12.02 -31.80 -2.06
C GLY A 237 11.07 -31.72 -0.86
N LYS A 238 9.90 -31.07 -1.01
CA LYS A 238 8.91 -30.86 0.07
C LYS A 238 7.49 -31.23 -0.37
N PRO A 239 7.22 -32.50 -0.67
CA PRO A 239 5.91 -32.93 -1.19
C PRO A 239 4.76 -32.65 -0.22
N GLU A 240 4.96 -32.84 1.07
CA GLU A 240 3.94 -32.55 2.09
C GLU A 240 3.59 -31.05 2.17
N ALA A 241 4.59 -30.17 2.05
CA ALA A 241 4.34 -28.72 2.00
C ALA A 241 3.60 -28.32 0.72
N SER A 242 3.92 -28.97 -0.40
CA SER A 242 3.24 -28.75 -1.67
C SER A 242 1.77 -29.19 -1.61
N ALA A 243 1.50 -30.38 -1.06
CA ALA A 243 0.15 -30.92 -0.91
C ALA A 243 -0.76 -30.07 0.00
N LYS A 244 -0.18 -29.29 0.91
CA LYS A 244 -0.95 -28.36 1.77
C LYS A 244 -1.50 -27.14 1.02
N VAL A 245 -0.87 -26.75 -0.09
CA VAL A 245 -1.21 -25.52 -0.80
C VAL A 245 -1.66 -25.74 -2.25
N LEU A 246 -1.41 -26.92 -2.81
CA LEU A 246 -1.80 -27.31 -4.17
C LEU A 246 -2.83 -28.44 -4.11
N SER A 247 -4.00 -28.18 -4.68
CA SER A 247 -5.02 -29.24 -4.83
C SER A 247 -4.76 -30.08 -6.09
N ALA A 248 -5.35 -31.26 -6.15
CA ALA A 248 -5.20 -32.19 -7.28
C ALA A 248 -5.76 -31.62 -8.61
N ASP A 249 -6.72 -30.71 -8.55
CA ASP A 249 -7.31 -30.01 -9.70
C ASP A 249 -6.59 -28.70 -10.05
N GLY A 250 -5.39 -28.45 -9.49
CA GLY A 250 -4.48 -27.37 -9.87
C GLY A 250 -4.73 -26.01 -9.19
N TRP A 251 -5.58 -25.96 -8.16
CA TRP A 251 -5.75 -24.74 -7.37
C TRP A 251 -4.63 -24.59 -6.35
N PHE A 252 -4.04 -23.39 -6.33
CA PHE A 252 -3.05 -22.98 -5.36
C PHE A 252 -3.68 -22.08 -4.30
N ASP A 253 -3.56 -22.47 -3.03
CA ASP A 253 -3.94 -21.65 -1.89
C ASP A 253 -2.84 -20.62 -1.61
N THR A 254 -3.14 -19.35 -1.86
CA THR A 254 -2.17 -18.26 -1.73
C THR A 254 -1.89 -17.88 -0.27
N GLY A 255 -2.74 -18.29 0.67
CA GLY A 255 -2.75 -17.83 2.06
C GLY A 255 -3.14 -16.36 2.21
N ASP A 256 -3.55 -15.70 1.12
CA ASP A 256 -4.05 -14.32 1.15
C ASP A 256 -5.59 -14.30 1.25
N LEU A 257 -6.11 -13.23 1.83
CA LEU A 257 -7.54 -12.96 1.93
C LEU A 257 -7.93 -11.88 0.91
N GLY A 258 -9.11 -12.02 0.33
CA GLY A 258 -9.57 -11.08 -0.68
C GLY A 258 -11.00 -11.34 -1.14
N MET A 259 -11.39 -10.63 -2.19
CA MET A 259 -12.69 -10.77 -2.84
C MET A 259 -12.57 -10.56 -4.34
N LEU A 260 -13.48 -11.16 -5.10
CA LEU A 260 -13.68 -10.86 -6.52
C LEU A 260 -14.71 -9.75 -6.69
N LEU A 261 -14.44 -8.85 -7.61
CA LEU A 261 -15.40 -7.84 -8.06
C LEU A 261 -16.18 -8.37 -9.29
N PRO A 262 -17.39 -7.84 -9.57
CA PRO A 262 -18.20 -8.30 -10.71
C PRO A 262 -17.55 -8.14 -12.08
N ASP A 263 -16.51 -7.31 -12.19
CA ASP A 263 -15.74 -7.12 -13.43
C ASP A 263 -14.56 -8.11 -13.56
N GLY A 264 -14.41 -9.03 -12.60
CA GLY A 264 -13.31 -9.98 -12.53
C GLY A 264 -12.05 -9.46 -11.83
N SER A 265 -12.01 -8.18 -11.42
CA SER A 265 -10.87 -7.65 -10.65
C SER A 265 -10.80 -8.30 -9.26
N VAL A 266 -9.57 -8.50 -8.78
CA VAL A 266 -9.28 -9.03 -7.45
C VAL A 266 -8.96 -7.88 -6.50
N ALA A 267 -9.52 -7.88 -5.31
CA ALA A 267 -9.15 -6.97 -4.22
C ALA A 267 -8.68 -7.78 -3.02
N LEU A 268 -7.41 -7.56 -2.63
CA LEU A 268 -6.84 -8.20 -1.45
C LEU A 268 -7.22 -7.40 -0.21
N THR A 269 -7.45 -8.10 0.90
CA THR A 269 -7.82 -7.50 2.18
C THR A 269 -6.81 -7.79 3.28
N GLY A 270 -6.04 -8.87 3.18
CA GLY A 270 -5.03 -9.24 4.16
C GLY A 270 -4.39 -10.58 3.89
N ARG A 271 -3.80 -11.15 4.95
CA ARG A 271 -3.26 -12.51 4.96
C ARG A 271 -3.91 -13.33 6.05
N ALA A 272 -4.28 -14.56 5.76
CA ALA A 272 -4.91 -15.45 6.74
C ALA A 272 -4.05 -15.64 8.00
N LYS A 273 -2.74 -15.80 7.83
CA LYS A 273 -1.79 -15.97 8.94
C LYS A 273 -1.48 -14.69 9.75
N ASP A 274 -1.77 -13.51 9.18
CA ASP A 274 -1.52 -12.22 9.83
C ASP A 274 -2.79 -11.68 10.51
N THR A 275 -3.94 -12.35 10.29
CA THR A 275 -5.21 -12.01 10.94
C THR A 275 -5.03 -12.11 12.45
N ILE A 276 -5.42 -11.05 13.15
CA ILE A 276 -5.46 -11.00 14.60
C ILE A 276 -6.83 -11.48 15.05
N VAL A 277 -6.86 -12.57 15.82
CA VAL A 277 -8.10 -13.08 16.40
C VAL A 277 -8.21 -12.52 17.83
N LEU A 278 -9.22 -11.68 18.05
CA LEU A 278 -9.47 -11.16 19.39
C LEU A 278 -10.10 -12.23 20.29
N SER A 279 -10.02 -12.05 21.62
CA SER A 279 -10.62 -12.98 22.59
C SER A 279 -12.15 -13.10 22.48
N SER A 280 -12.80 -12.15 21.77
CA SER A 280 -14.22 -12.21 21.40
C SER A 280 -14.50 -13.12 20.21
N GLY A 281 -13.47 -13.63 19.53
CA GLY A 281 -13.57 -14.37 18.27
C GLY A 281 -13.59 -13.50 17.00
N GLU A 282 -13.52 -12.17 17.14
CA GLU A 282 -13.48 -11.28 15.99
C GLU A 282 -12.16 -11.37 15.24
N ASN A 283 -12.23 -11.50 13.92
CA ASN A 283 -11.10 -11.55 13.02
C ASN A 283 -10.77 -10.16 12.49
N ILE A 284 -9.58 -9.66 12.81
CA ILE A 284 -9.08 -8.35 12.38
C ILE A 284 -7.97 -8.52 11.35
N GLU A 285 -8.14 -7.95 10.18
CA GLU A 285 -7.10 -7.84 9.16
C GLU A 285 -6.26 -6.59 9.42
N PRO A 286 -5.01 -6.70 9.93
CA PRO A 286 -4.25 -5.54 10.36
C PRO A 286 -3.80 -4.62 9.23
N GLY A 287 -3.54 -5.15 8.02
CA GLY A 287 -2.99 -4.41 6.90
C GLY A 287 -3.75 -3.11 6.56
N PRO A 288 -5.06 -3.15 6.29
CA PRO A 288 -5.85 -1.96 5.97
C PRO A 288 -5.88 -0.91 7.10
N LEU A 289 -5.77 -1.35 8.36
CA LEU A 289 -5.71 -0.47 9.53
C LEU A 289 -4.34 0.20 9.63
N GLU A 290 -3.27 -0.58 9.46
CA GLU A 290 -1.89 -0.10 9.48
C GLU A 290 -1.64 0.91 8.34
N GLU A 291 -2.15 0.65 7.14
CA GLU A 291 -2.09 1.59 6.02
C GLU A 291 -2.80 2.92 6.32
N ALA A 292 -3.95 2.85 6.98
CA ALA A 292 -4.66 4.07 7.38
C ALA A 292 -3.89 4.86 8.44
N LEU A 293 -3.26 4.19 9.39
CA LEU A 293 -2.47 4.83 10.45
C LEU A 293 -1.20 5.49 9.91
N VAL A 294 -0.50 4.86 8.98
CA VAL A 294 0.70 5.44 8.33
C VAL A 294 0.36 6.67 7.49
N ALA A 295 -0.90 6.88 7.10
CA ALA A 295 -1.33 8.12 6.46
C ALA A 295 -1.26 9.35 7.39
N SER A 296 -1.20 9.14 8.72
CA SER A 296 -0.96 10.23 9.68
C SER A 296 0.47 10.78 9.56
N PRO A 297 0.65 12.11 9.58
CA PRO A 297 1.99 12.71 9.57
C PRO A 297 2.81 12.39 10.81
N LEU A 298 2.20 11.84 11.86
CA LEU A 298 2.85 11.52 13.13
C LEU A 298 3.53 10.14 13.13
N ILE A 299 3.11 9.24 12.24
CA ILE A 299 3.49 7.82 12.25
C ILE A 299 4.34 7.51 11.02
N GLU A 300 5.54 6.96 11.26
CA GLU A 300 6.41 6.47 10.18
C GLU A 300 6.14 5.02 9.83
N GLN A 301 6.04 4.16 10.88
CA GLN A 301 5.70 2.75 10.72
C GLN A 301 4.77 2.34 11.86
N VAL A 302 3.98 1.32 11.63
CA VAL A 302 3.06 0.78 12.65
C VAL A 302 2.95 -0.73 12.48
N MET A 303 2.79 -1.43 13.60
CA MET A 303 2.38 -2.83 13.62
C MET A 303 1.27 -3.00 14.67
N LEU A 304 0.12 -3.49 14.25
CA LEU A 304 -0.97 -3.83 15.16
C LEU A 304 -0.69 -5.16 15.86
N VAL A 305 -1.07 -5.23 17.12
CA VAL A 305 -1.00 -6.40 17.99
C VAL A 305 -2.35 -6.61 18.67
N GLY A 306 -2.62 -7.80 19.19
CA GLY A 306 -3.90 -8.08 19.85
C GLY A 306 -4.36 -9.53 19.76
N GLN A 307 -3.47 -10.44 19.34
CA GLN A 307 -3.81 -11.87 19.30
C GLN A 307 -4.24 -12.33 20.69
N ASP A 308 -5.44 -12.92 20.78
CA ASP A 308 -6.10 -13.42 22.00
C ASP A 308 -6.41 -12.32 23.05
N GLU A 309 -6.27 -11.05 22.70
CA GLU A 309 -6.58 -9.91 23.55
C GLU A 309 -8.02 -9.40 23.33
N ARG A 310 -8.53 -8.63 24.29
CA ARG A 310 -9.89 -8.06 24.17
C ARG A 310 -10.01 -6.97 23.11
N GLN A 311 -8.92 -6.25 22.86
CA GLN A 311 -8.85 -5.13 21.93
C GLN A 311 -7.49 -5.07 21.27
N LEU A 312 -7.38 -4.32 20.16
CA LEU A 312 -6.13 -4.09 19.48
C LEU A 312 -5.21 -3.16 20.29
N GLY A 313 -3.90 -3.40 20.16
CA GLY A 313 -2.85 -2.46 20.51
C GLY A 313 -2.05 -2.07 19.26
N ALA A 314 -1.21 -1.03 19.35
CA ALA A 314 -0.34 -0.63 18.27
C ALA A 314 1.09 -0.33 18.72
N LEU A 315 2.06 -0.89 18.04
CA LEU A 315 3.47 -0.49 18.10
C LEU A 315 3.70 0.60 17.03
N LEU A 316 4.11 1.78 17.46
CA LEU A 316 4.29 2.96 16.60
C LEU A 316 5.76 3.35 16.51
N VAL A 317 6.27 3.47 15.29
CA VAL A 317 7.52 4.19 15.02
C VAL A 317 7.16 5.65 14.74
N PRO A 318 7.59 6.60 15.59
CA PRO A 318 7.17 7.99 15.51
C PRO A 318 7.95 8.75 14.42
N ARG A 319 7.31 9.73 13.77
CA ARG A 319 8.02 10.83 13.10
C ARG A 319 8.33 11.89 14.15
N VAL A 320 9.51 11.80 14.76
CA VAL A 320 9.90 12.54 15.95
C VAL A 320 9.61 14.03 15.84
N GLU A 321 10.05 14.69 14.76
CA GLU A 321 9.85 16.11 14.54
C GLU A 321 8.35 16.49 14.44
N SER A 322 7.57 15.67 13.75
CA SER A 322 6.13 15.89 13.60
C SER A 322 5.39 15.73 14.93
N ILE A 323 5.77 14.73 15.72
CA ILE A 323 5.18 14.51 17.06
C ILE A 323 5.53 15.65 18.00
N ARG A 324 6.75 16.18 17.97
CA ARG A 324 7.15 17.32 18.80
C ARG A 324 6.34 18.57 18.49
N ALA A 325 6.23 18.93 17.21
CA ALA A 325 5.43 20.06 16.78
C ALA A 325 3.97 19.90 17.19
N TRP A 326 3.38 18.75 16.92
CA TRP A 326 1.99 18.45 17.25
C TRP A 326 1.72 18.42 18.75
N ALA A 327 2.60 17.84 19.59
CA ALA A 327 2.46 17.82 21.02
C ALA A 327 2.51 19.22 21.63
N THR A 328 3.39 20.08 21.11
CA THR A 328 3.45 21.49 21.51
C THR A 328 2.14 22.22 21.20
N GLU A 329 1.54 21.97 20.03
CA GLU A 329 0.22 22.51 19.67
C GLU A 329 -0.90 22.00 20.62
N GLN A 330 -0.73 20.79 21.19
CA GLN A 330 -1.66 20.22 22.18
C GLN A 330 -1.33 20.61 23.64
N GLY A 331 -0.35 21.51 23.83
CA GLY A 331 0.04 21.99 25.15
C GLY A 331 0.91 21.03 25.98
N LEU A 332 1.50 20.00 25.33
CA LEU A 332 2.42 19.07 25.95
C LEU A 332 3.88 19.49 25.72
N SER A 333 4.65 19.57 26.82
CA SER A 333 6.10 19.72 26.76
C SER A 333 6.74 18.32 26.79
N LEU A 334 7.38 17.94 25.68
CA LEU A 334 8.04 16.64 25.54
C LEU A 334 9.51 16.72 25.95
N ALA A 335 9.99 15.69 26.65
CA ALA A 335 11.41 15.50 26.90
C ALA A 335 12.20 15.38 25.59
N ALA A 336 13.51 15.70 25.63
CA ALA A 336 14.36 15.66 24.42
C ALA A 336 14.41 14.28 23.76
N ASP A 337 14.23 13.22 24.51
CA ASP A 337 14.28 11.85 24.03
C ASP A 337 12.87 11.20 24.07
N LEU A 338 12.28 10.99 22.88
CA LEU A 338 11.01 10.27 22.72
C LEU A 338 11.21 8.74 22.77
N GLY A 339 12.44 8.24 22.66
CA GLY A 339 12.74 6.81 22.47
C GLY A 339 13.17 6.06 23.76
N GLY A 340 13.58 6.75 24.80
CA GLY A 340 14.28 6.12 25.92
C GLY A 340 13.51 5.98 27.23
N ARG A 341 12.33 6.56 27.36
CA ARG A 341 11.54 6.44 28.61
C ARG A 341 10.23 5.72 28.33
N PRO A 342 9.79 4.81 29.25
CA PRO A 342 8.43 4.29 29.23
C PRO A 342 7.49 5.50 29.25
N GLY A 343 6.83 5.72 28.13
CA GLY A 343 6.27 6.95 27.65
C GLY A 343 5.54 7.78 28.68
N ASP A 344 5.70 9.08 28.54
CA ASP A 344 4.76 10.03 29.10
C ASP A 344 3.34 9.52 28.76
N SER A 345 2.63 9.05 29.78
CA SER A 345 1.30 8.44 29.63
C SER A 345 0.32 9.40 28.93
N ALA A 346 0.54 10.71 29.08
CA ALA A 346 -0.21 11.75 28.40
C ALA A 346 0.02 11.72 26.87
N LEU A 347 1.26 11.59 26.41
CA LEU A 347 1.58 11.47 24.99
C LEU A 347 1.00 10.19 24.39
N LEU A 348 1.17 9.04 25.06
CA LEU A 348 0.64 7.76 24.56
C LEU A 348 -0.88 7.78 24.46
N ASN A 349 -1.57 8.35 25.46
CA ASN A 349 -3.02 8.54 25.44
C ASN A 349 -3.46 9.47 24.29
N LEU A 350 -2.73 10.54 24.04
CA LEU A 350 -3.02 11.46 22.96
C LEU A 350 -2.81 10.79 21.58
N LEU A 351 -1.72 10.06 21.40
CA LEU A 351 -1.46 9.28 20.17
C LEU A 351 -2.51 8.19 19.96
N MET A 352 -2.92 7.48 20.99
CA MET A 352 -3.98 6.48 20.92
C MET A 352 -5.31 7.11 20.46
N ARG A 353 -5.67 8.27 21.02
CA ARG A 353 -6.89 9.01 20.58
C ARG A 353 -6.82 9.40 19.12
N GLU A 354 -5.66 9.90 18.66
CA GLU A 354 -5.45 10.27 17.28
C GLU A 354 -5.51 9.04 16.35
N CYS A 355 -4.86 7.93 16.71
CA CYS A 355 -4.97 6.67 15.98
C CYS A 355 -6.43 6.22 15.86
N ASN A 356 -7.17 6.21 16.96
CA ASN A 356 -8.59 5.85 16.97
C ASN A 356 -9.45 6.80 16.14
N ARG A 357 -9.10 8.09 16.08
CA ARG A 357 -9.75 9.06 15.20
C ARG A 357 -9.54 8.70 13.72
N VAL A 358 -8.29 8.39 13.35
CA VAL A 358 -7.94 7.98 11.98
C VAL A 358 -8.66 6.70 11.59
N LEU A 359 -8.64 5.67 12.44
CA LEU A 359 -9.30 4.39 12.17
C LEU A 359 -10.81 4.55 11.99
N ARG A 360 -11.47 5.36 12.81
CA ARG A 360 -12.92 5.62 12.75
C ARG A 360 -13.34 6.34 11.47
N LEU A 361 -12.49 7.20 10.89
CA LEU A 361 -12.78 7.94 9.65
C LEU A 361 -12.59 7.09 8.40
N ARG A 362 -12.08 5.89 8.52
CA ARG A 362 -11.88 4.95 7.43
C ARG A 362 -13.21 4.43 6.88
N PRO A 363 -13.39 4.33 5.56
CA PRO A 363 -14.57 3.68 4.99
C PRO A 363 -14.70 2.24 5.47
N GLY A 364 -15.86 1.87 6.00
CA GLY A 364 -16.12 0.54 6.53
C GLY A 364 -15.48 0.23 7.87
N ALA A 365 -15.11 1.25 8.66
CA ALA A 365 -14.60 1.08 10.01
C ALA A 365 -15.59 0.33 10.91
N ARG A 366 -15.08 -0.63 11.70
CA ARG A 366 -15.87 -1.43 12.66
C ARG A 366 -15.54 -1.03 14.10
N GLY A 367 -16.43 -1.32 15.02
CA GLY A 367 -16.27 -0.97 16.44
C GLY A 367 -15.14 -1.73 17.15
N ASP A 368 -14.88 -2.94 16.71
CA ASP A 368 -13.83 -3.86 17.19
C ASP A 368 -12.41 -3.49 16.70
N GLU A 369 -12.29 -2.59 15.72
CA GLU A 369 -11.01 -2.09 15.20
C GLU A 369 -10.41 -0.96 16.06
N ARG A 370 -10.87 -0.79 17.28
CA ARG A 370 -10.41 0.24 18.21
C ARG A 370 -9.18 -0.22 18.99
N LEU A 371 -8.21 0.70 19.14
CA LEU A 371 -7.02 0.49 19.97
C LEU A 371 -7.33 0.76 21.44
N CYS A 372 -6.85 -0.11 22.34
CA CYS A 372 -6.85 0.09 23.78
C CYS A 372 -5.59 0.83 24.28
N GLY A 373 -4.50 0.75 23.49
CA GLY A 373 -3.23 1.37 23.84
C GLY A 373 -2.27 1.43 22.66
N VAL A 374 -1.24 2.25 22.81
CA VAL A 374 -0.14 2.36 21.86
C VAL A 374 1.21 2.34 22.60
N GLY A 375 2.25 1.84 21.93
CA GLY A 375 3.62 1.89 22.44
C GLY A 375 4.57 2.45 21.38
N LEU A 376 5.50 3.31 21.77
CA LEU A 376 6.55 3.80 20.89
C LEU A 376 7.69 2.78 20.84
N VAL A 377 8.18 2.51 19.63
CA VAL A 377 9.23 1.54 19.36
C VAL A 377 10.27 2.09 18.36
N GLU A 378 11.45 1.49 18.37
CA GLU A 378 12.50 1.75 17.41
C GLU A 378 12.12 1.32 15.99
N PRO A 379 12.65 1.98 14.95
CA PRO A 379 12.34 1.67 13.56
C PRO A 379 12.55 0.20 13.20
N PHE A 380 11.71 -0.27 12.28
CA PHE A 380 11.87 -1.58 11.63
C PHE A 380 12.72 -1.40 10.38
N SER A 381 13.80 -2.17 10.26
CA SER A 381 14.71 -2.09 9.11
C SER A 381 15.16 -3.47 8.64
N ILE A 382 15.84 -3.50 7.48
CA ILE A 382 16.48 -4.71 6.97
C ILE A 382 17.69 -5.05 7.83
N GLU A 383 18.45 -4.04 8.26
CA GLU A 383 19.68 -4.16 9.03
C GLU A 383 19.44 -4.81 10.39
N ASN A 384 18.32 -4.46 11.06
CA ASN A 384 17.94 -5.09 12.33
C ASN A 384 17.14 -6.39 12.16
N GLY A 385 16.95 -6.84 10.92
CA GLY A 385 16.29 -8.09 10.58
C GLY A 385 14.78 -8.12 10.79
N LEU A 386 14.15 -6.96 11.03
CA LEU A 386 12.71 -6.83 11.25
C LEU A 386 11.91 -6.60 9.96
N LEU A 387 12.60 -6.22 8.90
CA LEU A 387 12.04 -6.21 7.54
C LEU A 387 12.71 -7.28 6.69
N THR A 388 11.98 -7.77 5.70
CA THR A 388 12.55 -8.57 4.61
C THR A 388 13.29 -7.66 3.62
N GLN A 389 14.06 -8.24 2.67
CA GLN A 389 14.69 -7.49 1.57
C GLN A 389 13.67 -6.77 0.67
N THR A 390 12.41 -7.20 0.70
CA THR A 390 11.29 -6.55 0.02
C THR A 390 10.50 -5.62 0.94
N LEU A 391 11.08 -5.23 2.08
CA LEU A 391 10.55 -4.28 3.06
C LEU A 391 9.23 -4.72 3.74
N LYS A 392 8.93 -6.02 3.75
CA LYS A 392 7.78 -6.57 4.48
C LYS A 392 8.15 -6.80 5.95
N GLN A 393 7.24 -6.47 6.86
CA GLN A 393 7.41 -6.68 8.30
C GLN A 393 7.49 -8.17 8.64
N ARG A 394 8.42 -8.51 9.52
CA ARG A 394 8.52 -9.83 10.16
C ARG A 394 7.84 -9.76 11.52
N ARG A 395 6.50 -9.86 11.50
CA ARG A 395 5.64 -9.62 12.68
C ARG A 395 6.07 -10.42 13.90
N ASP A 396 6.42 -11.68 13.73
CA ASP A 396 6.92 -12.57 14.78
C ASP A 396 8.22 -12.07 15.44
N ARG A 397 9.12 -11.48 14.66
CA ARG A 397 10.38 -10.91 15.17
C ARG A 397 10.15 -9.57 15.86
N ILE A 398 9.30 -8.73 15.30
CA ILE A 398 8.90 -7.45 15.89
C ILE A 398 8.24 -7.70 17.24
N SER A 399 7.25 -8.61 17.31
CA SER A 399 6.58 -8.95 18.57
C SER A 399 7.54 -9.48 19.64
N ARG A 400 8.55 -10.27 19.24
CA ARG A 400 9.58 -10.75 20.19
C ARG A 400 10.51 -9.64 20.67
N ARG A 401 10.95 -8.72 19.78
CA ARG A 401 11.81 -7.59 20.17
C ARG A 401 11.07 -6.67 21.15
N ASP A 402 9.82 -6.36 20.85
CA ASP A 402 9.03 -5.34 21.54
C ASP A 402 8.04 -5.94 22.56
N ALA A 403 8.27 -7.19 23.01
CA ALA A 403 7.38 -7.90 23.94
C ALA A 403 7.06 -7.08 25.20
N ALA A 404 8.06 -6.45 25.83
CA ALA A 404 7.84 -5.61 27.01
C ALA A 404 6.99 -4.36 26.72
N VAL A 405 6.99 -3.85 25.47
CA VAL A 405 6.11 -2.74 25.08
C VAL A 405 4.68 -3.26 24.91
N ILE A 406 4.53 -4.45 24.31
CA ILE A 406 3.23 -5.11 24.14
C ILE A 406 2.59 -5.40 25.50
N GLU A 407 3.34 -5.97 26.45
CA GLU A 407 2.86 -6.23 27.81
C GLU A 407 2.34 -4.95 28.48
N ARG A 408 3.08 -3.84 28.38
CA ARG A 408 2.64 -2.54 28.91
C ARG A 408 1.37 -2.02 28.27
N ILE A 409 1.16 -2.21 26.95
CA ILE A 409 -0.07 -1.82 26.27
C ILE A 409 -1.29 -2.50 26.90
N TYR A 410 -1.13 -3.74 27.37
CA TYR A 410 -2.20 -4.55 27.98
C TYR A 410 -2.18 -4.55 29.51
N GLY A 411 -1.31 -3.75 30.13
CA GLY A 411 -1.25 -3.60 31.60
C GLY A 411 -0.64 -4.80 32.32
N ARG A 412 0.28 -5.50 31.66
CA ARG A 412 1.04 -6.64 32.20
C ARG A 412 2.48 -6.27 32.50
#